data_a274fdbfbfa6ea4c2ee761c7d4646023
#
_entry.id   a274fdbfbfa6ea4c2ee761c7d4646023
#
_cell.length_a   1.000
_cell.length_b   1.000
_cell.length_c   1.000
_cell.angle_alpha   90.00
_cell.angle_beta   90.00
_cell.angle_gamma   90.00
#
_symmetry.space_group_name_H-M   'P 1'
#
loop_
_entity.id
_entity.type
_entity.pdbx_description
1 polymer ?
#
loop_
_entity_poly.entity_id
_entity_poly.type
_entity_poly.pdbx_seq_one_letter_code
_entity_poly.pdbx_strand_id
1 'polypeptide(L)'
;MRNKKNIIITLLLVILMFTLTGCSKDPEDLVRPITGFTEFWDIFVYPMAGIMWIVGKTIGFGNYPLTIIFSTLIVRTIAWPIYGKTNDMQLKMQLVQPEMEKIQKKYEGKDDETSKQRMSMETMQLYKKYGIGLGGCLMPFIQMPLFIGFYRTISRMPYSIKEAGNWIGSVFKTTQIFGIDMVLQQNQGFNELGEIIEATGWTNQKIGVLVLAILVGITQLISIILSNMRQKKQQENQVSDIPEYRRPKQTEQQQMTAKTMKFMLYFMAFMMVMFVWQSAAGLGLYWVVGNIYSTFQSWLGQVGTEKRLEKLRKKQMNKGRIQ
;
A
#
# COMPACT_ATOMS: atom_id res chain seq x y z
N MET A 1 9.50 33.11 -7.64
CA MET A 1 8.25 32.32 -7.53
C MET A 1 8.04 31.34 -8.69
N ARG A 2 8.38 31.69 -9.91
CA ARG A 2 8.24 30.84 -11.12
C ARG A 2 9.03 29.51 -11.03
N ASN A 3 10.21 29.51 -10.37
CA ASN A 3 11.03 28.29 -10.22
C ASN A 3 10.45 27.21 -9.33
N LYS A 4 9.75 27.52 -8.22
CA LYS A 4 9.20 26.50 -7.33
C LYS A 4 7.97 25.80 -7.91
N LYS A 5 7.08 26.50 -8.60
CA LYS A 5 5.98 25.90 -9.38
C LYS A 5 6.53 25.00 -10.49
N ASN A 6 7.56 25.46 -11.19
CA ASN A 6 8.20 24.66 -12.22
C ASN A 6 8.88 23.42 -11.65
N ILE A 7 9.53 23.51 -10.50
CA ILE A 7 10.14 22.34 -9.80
C ILE A 7 9.07 21.32 -9.40
N ILE A 8 7.94 21.77 -8.84
CA ILE A 8 6.83 20.88 -8.46
C ILE A 8 6.20 20.23 -9.71
N ILE A 9 5.98 21.01 -10.78
CA ILE A 9 5.46 20.50 -12.06
C ILE A 9 6.47 19.54 -12.68
N THR A 10 7.76 19.83 -12.64
CA THR A 10 8.82 18.94 -13.15
C THR A 10 8.90 17.67 -12.31
N LEU A 11 8.80 17.74 -10.99
CA LEU A 11 8.73 16.58 -10.11
C LEU A 11 7.49 15.73 -10.36
N LEU A 12 6.32 16.37 -10.55
CA LEU A 12 5.08 15.70 -10.93
C LEU A 12 5.18 15.07 -12.32
N LEU A 13 5.79 15.73 -13.28
CA LEU A 13 6.05 15.18 -14.61
C LEU A 13 7.06 14.04 -14.57
N VAL A 14 8.09 14.13 -13.76
CA VAL A 14 9.06 13.05 -13.55
C VAL A 14 8.39 11.85 -12.87
N ILE A 15 7.58 12.07 -11.84
CA ILE A 15 6.78 11.00 -11.19
C ILE A 15 5.79 10.41 -12.20
N LEU A 16 5.12 11.24 -13.00
CA LEU A 16 4.21 10.80 -14.06
C LEU A 16 4.95 10.04 -15.16
N MET A 17 6.13 10.49 -15.56
CA MET A 17 7.00 9.74 -16.49
C MET A 17 7.45 8.41 -15.91
N PHE A 18 7.85 8.36 -14.63
CA PHE A 18 8.20 7.10 -13.96
C PHE A 18 7.00 6.17 -13.81
N THR A 19 5.78 6.69 -13.60
CA THR A 19 4.57 5.87 -13.58
C THR A 19 4.16 5.42 -14.99
N LEU A 20 4.32 6.24 -16.00
CA LEU A 20 4.03 5.90 -17.39
C LEU A 20 5.06 4.94 -17.98
N THR A 21 6.36 5.12 -17.69
CA THR A 21 7.42 4.18 -18.12
C THR A 21 7.41 2.89 -17.29
N GLY A 22 6.96 2.92 -16.04
CA GLY A 22 6.70 1.71 -15.24
C GLY A 22 5.47 0.92 -15.72
N CYS A 23 4.59 1.55 -16.50
CA CYS A 23 3.46 0.93 -17.21
C CYS A 23 3.75 0.72 -18.71
N SER A 24 4.85 1.20 -19.25
CA SER A 24 5.31 0.73 -20.56
C SER A 24 5.71 -0.73 -20.35
N LYS A 25 4.82 -1.61 -20.77
CA LYS A 25 5.13 -2.99 -21.01
C LYS A 25 6.26 -3.00 -22.02
N ASP A 26 7.47 -3.24 -21.57
CA ASP A 26 8.39 -4.03 -22.36
C ASP A 26 7.86 -5.45 -22.20
N PRO A 27 7.07 -5.96 -23.18
CA PRO A 27 6.48 -7.30 -23.06
C PRO A 27 7.56 -8.35 -22.81
N GLU A 28 8.77 -8.14 -23.34
CA GLU A 28 9.92 -9.02 -23.21
C GLU A 28 10.38 -9.18 -21.76
N ASP A 29 10.35 -8.11 -20.96
CA ASP A 29 10.82 -8.16 -19.57
C ASP A 29 9.92 -8.95 -18.61
N LEU A 30 8.63 -9.04 -18.89
CA LEU A 30 7.66 -9.82 -18.10
C LEU A 30 7.39 -11.20 -18.70
N VAL A 31 7.81 -11.44 -19.94
CA VAL A 31 7.57 -12.68 -20.72
C VAL A 31 8.73 -13.69 -20.57
N ARG A 32 9.70 -13.42 -19.71
CA ARG A 32 10.87 -14.29 -19.49
C ARG A 32 10.85 -15.01 -18.16
N PRO A 33 11.45 -16.20 -18.07
CA PRO A 33 11.58 -16.94 -16.81
C PRO A 33 12.52 -16.24 -15.82
N ILE A 34 12.48 -16.63 -14.56
CA ILE A 34 13.37 -16.11 -13.50
C ILE A 34 14.64 -16.98 -13.50
N THR A 35 15.66 -16.57 -14.24
CA THR A 35 16.88 -17.37 -14.45
C THR A 35 18.16 -16.74 -13.89
N GLY A 36 18.22 -15.42 -13.76
CA GLY A 36 19.42 -14.69 -13.31
C GLY A 36 19.15 -13.20 -13.12
N PHE A 37 20.10 -12.49 -12.51
CA PHE A 37 20.08 -11.04 -12.41
C PHE A 37 20.38 -10.43 -13.77
N THR A 38 19.37 -9.90 -14.43
CA THR A 38 19.49 -9.28 -15.76
C THR A 38 19.08 -7.81 -15.74
N GLU A 39 18.34 -7.38 -14.69
CA GLU A 39 17.84 -6.03 -14.56
C GLU A 39 17.89 -5.52 -13.13
N PHE A 40 17.84 -4.17 -13.00
CA PHE A 40 17.77 -3.52 -11.70
C PHE A 40 16.60 -4.03 -10.83
N TRP A 41 15.45 -4.30 -11.43
CA TRP A 41 14.26 -4.77 -10.71
C TRP A 41 14.39 -6.18 -10.17
N ASP A 42 15.31 -6.98 -10.69
CA ASP A 42 15.55 -8.34 -10.21
C ASP A 42 16.04 -8.38 -8.77
N ILE A 43 16.59 -7.27 -8.24
CA ILE A 43 16.93 -7.11 -6.82
C ILE A 43 15.71 -7.31 -5.90
N PHE A 44 14.51 -6.99 -6.38
CA PHE A 44 13.26 -7.19 -5.64
C PHE A 44 12.58 -8.53 -5.99
N VAL A 45 12.78 -9.02 -7.22
CA VAL A 45 12.21 -10.28 -7.70
C VAL A 45 12.84 -11.47 -6.99
N TYR A 46 14.16 -11.53 -6.88
CA TYR A 46 14.85 -12.67 -6.29
C TYR A 46 14.51 -12.96 -4.83
N PRO A 47 14.46 -11.97 -3.92
CA PRO A 47 14.01 -12.22 -2.56
C PRO A 47 12.59 -12.77 -2.49
N MET A 48 11.67 -12.25 -3.33
CA MET A 48 10.29 -12.73 -3.37
C MET A 48 10.20 -14.13 -3.96
N ALA A 49 10.88 -14.39 -5.06
CA ALA A 49 10.99 -15.70 -5.68
C ALA A 49 11.63 -16.72 -4.72
N GLY A 50 12.67 -16.33 -3.98
CA GLY A 50 13.31 -17.18 -2.98
C GLY A 50 12.37 -17.56 -1.82
N ILE A 51 11.59 -16.61 -1.31
CA ILE A 51 10.55 -16.88 -0.30
C ILE A 51 9.51 -17.84 -0.88
N MET A 52 9.02 -17.59 -2.10
CA MET A 52 8.04 -18.46 -2.75
C MET A 52 8.60 -19.86 -3.02
N TRP A 53 9.87 -19.99 -3.35
CA TRP A 53 10.53 -21.26 -3.52
C TRP A 53 10.59 -22.07 -2.21
N ILE A 54 11.04 -21.44 -1.11
CA ILE A 54 11.10 -22.07 0.21
C ILE A 54 9.69 -22.50 0.64
N VAL A 55 8.72 -21.60 0.56
CA VAL A 55 7.34 -21.85 0.95
C VAL A 55 6.71 -22.93 0.07
N GLY A 56 6.94 -22.90 -1.24
CA GLY A 56 6.43 -23.89 -2.19
C GLY A 56 6.94 -25.28 -1.90
N LYS A 57 8.23 -25.42 -1.56
CA LYS A 57 8.84 -26.70 -1.17
C LYS A 57 8.39 -27.25 0.19
N THR A 58 8.03 -26.35 1.12
CA THR A 58 7.72 -26.72 2.50
C THR A 58 6.21 -26.76 2.72
N ILE A 59 5.63 -25.67 3.19
CA ILE A 59 4.22 -25.57 3.59
C ILE A 59 3.24 -25.40 2.42
N GLY A 60 3.72 -25.06 1.23
CA GLY A 60 2.92 -24.95 0.01
C GLY A 60 2.72 -26.29 -0.71
N PHE A 61 3.51 -27.33 -0.38
CA PHE A 61 3.43 -28.68 -0.97
C PHE A 61 3.42 -28.69 -2.50
N GLY A 62 4.08 -27.73 -3.14
CA GLY A 62 4.08 -27.57 -4.60
C GLY A 62 2.79 -26.97 -5.17
N ASN A 63 1.88 -26.48 -4.31
CA ASN A 63 0.67 -25.80 -4.73
C ASN A 63 0.94 -24.29 -4.81
N TYR A 64 0.83 -23.72 -6.01
CA TYR A 64 1.15 -22.32 -6.26
C TYR A 64 0.21 -21.33 -5.55
N PRO A 65 -1.13 -21.49 -5.58
CA PRO A 65 -2.07 -20.67 -4.80
C PRO A 65 -1.75 -20.65 -3.30
N LEU A 66 -1.50 -21.81 -2.68
CA LEU A 66 -1.13 -21.88 -1.27
C LEU A 66 0.20 -21.19 -1.01
N THR A 67 1.14 -21.31 -1.94
CA THR A 67 2.43 -20.61 -1.86
C THR A 67 2.25 -19.11 -1.87
N ILE A 68 1.38 -18.55 -2.70
CA ILE A 68 1.06 -17.12 -2.70
C ILE A 68 0.50 -16.68 -1.34
N ILE A 69 -0.45 -17.45 -0.79
CA ILE A 69 -1.07 -17.15 0.51
C ILE A 69 -0.01 -17.10 1.62
N PHE A 70 0.75 -18.19 1.79
CA PHE A 70 1.73 -18.27 2.87
C PHE A 70 2.90 -17.32 2.69
N SER A 71 3.40 -17.11 1.47
CA SER A 71 4.44 -16.12 1.19
C SER A 71 3.98 -14.71 1.52
N THR A 72 2.73 -14.37 1.20
CA THR A 72 2.14 -13.08 1.56
C THR A 72 2.09 -12.89 3.07
N LEU A 73 1.62 -13.90 3.82
CA LEU A 73 1.56 -13.85 5.28
C LEU A 73 2.95 -13.70 5.91
N ILE A 74 3.93 -14.47 5.43
CA ILE A 74 5.32 -14.43 5.92
C ILE A 74 5.93 -13.05 5.67
N VAL A 75 5.86 -12.54 4.44
CA VAL A 75 6.45 -11.24 4.09
C VAL A 75 5.80 -10.10 4.90
N ARG A 76 4.49 -10.12 5.07
CA ARG A 76 3.79 -9.12 5.88
C ARG A 76 4.12 -9.24 7.37
N THR A 77 4.35 -10.45 7.87
CA THR A 77 4.79 -10.68 9.26
C THR A 77 6.21 -10.16 9.47
N ILE A 78 7.13 -10.42 8.55
CA ILE A 78 8.50 -9.89 8.59
C ILE A 78 8.48 -8.34 8.52
N ALA A 79 7.60 -7.76 7.72
CA ALA A 79 7.44 -6.32 7.60
C ALA A 79 6.67 -5.67 8.78
N TRP A 80 6.14 -6.45 9.73
CA TRP A 80 5.36 -5.95 10.88
C TRP A 80 6.03 -4.83 11.67
N PRO A 81 7.34 -4.89 12.02
CA PRO A 81 8.00 -3.81 12.76
C PRO A 81 7.96 -2.47 12.02
N ILE A 82 8.00 -2.51 10.67
CA ILE A 82 7.91 -1.32 9.82
C ILE A 82 6.52 -0.72 9.92
N TYR A 83 5.47 -1.54 9.80
CA TYR A 83 4.08 -1.09 9.93
C TYR A 83 3.75 -0.59 11.34
N GLY A 84 4.38 -1.16 12.37
CA GLY A 84 4.25 -0.66 13.76
C GLY A 84 4.72 0.79 13.90
N LYS A 85 5.87 1.14 13.31
CA LYS A 85 6.38 2.52 13.29
C LYS A 85 5.44 3.48 12.54
N THR A 86 4.76 3.01 11.51
CA THR A 86 3.74 3.79 10.76
C THR A 86 2.56 4.12 11.64
N ASN A 87 2.03 3.14 12.35
CA ASN A 87 0.92 3.34 13.27
C ASN A 87 1.27 4.37 14.35
N ASP A 88 2.48 4.28 14.94
CA ASP A 88 2.95 5.27 15.91
C ASP A 88 3.04 6.69 15.30
N MET A 89 3.42 6.79 14.03
CA MET A 89 3.46 8.08 13.33
C MET A 89 2.07 8.63 13.06
N GLN A 90 1.12 7.80 12.63
CA GLN A 90 -0.28 8.20 12.47
C GLN A 90 -0.87 8.73 13.78
N LEU A 91 -0.54 8.10 14.91
CA LEU A 91 -0.95 8.56 16.23
C LEU A 91 -0.36 9.92 16.58
N LYS A 92 0.93 10.13 16.29
CA LYS A 92 1.57 11.44 16.49
C LYS A 92 0.94 12.52 15.61
N MET A 93 0.64 12.20 14.35
CA MET A 93 -0.06 13.13 13.45
C MET A 93 -1.43 13.55 14.00
N GLN A 94 -2.19 12.62 14.59
CA GLN A 94 -3.46 12.95 15.25
C GLN A 94 -3.25 13.85 16.48
N LEU A 95 -2.22 13.61 17.29
CA LEU A 95 -1.90 14.46 18.45
C LEU A 95 -1.52 15.89 18.07
N VAL A 96 -0.93 16.06 16.91
CA VAL A 96 -0.48 17.37 16.39
C VAL A 96 -1.62 18.17 15.77
N GLN A 97 -2.71 17.50 15.36
CA GLN A 97 -3.83 18.16 14.67
C GLN A 97 -4.33 19.44 15.37
N PRO A 98 -4.63 19.46 16.68
CA PRO A 98 -5.14 20.66 17.33
C PRO A 98 -4.14 21.83 17.38
N GLU A 99 -2.81 21.56 17.47
CA GLU A 99 -1.79 22.63 17.38
C GLU A 99 -1.61 23.09 15.92
N MET A 100 -1.73 22.18 14.96
CA MET A 100 -1.73 22.50 13.53
C MET A 100 -2.88 23.46 13.17
N GLU A 101 -4.08 23.21 13.70
CA GLU A 101 -5.24 24.06 13.49
C GLU A 101 -5.01 25.50 14.01
N LYS A 102 -4.35 25.65 15.16
CA LYS A 102 -3.99 26.94 15.69
C LYS A 102 -3.03 27.70 14.77
N ILE A 103 -2.02 27.00 14.22
CA ILE A 103 -1.09 27.59 13.26
C ILE A 103 -1.84 28.02 12.00
N GLN A 104 -2.70 27.15 11.45
CA GLN A 104 -3.48 27.47 10.24
C GLN A 104 -4.39 28.67 10.44
N LYS A 105 -5.13 28.75 11.56
CA LYS A 105 -5.98 29.89 11.90
C LYS A 105 -5.20 31.21 12.06
N LYS A 106 -3.96 31.14 12.59
CA LYS A 106 -3.08 32.33 12.74
C LYS A 106 -2.72 32.95 11.40
N TYR A 107 -2.67 32.13 10.33
CA TYR A 107 -2.31 32.56 8.98
C TYR A 107 -3.49 32.54 8.00
N GLU A 108 -4.72 32.28 8.48
CA GLU A 108 -5.94 32.32 7.69
C GLU A 108 -6.17 33.76 7.14
N GLY A 109 -6.44 33.86 5.83
CA GLY A 109 -6.61 35.13 5.14
C GLY A 109 -5.33 35.92 4.82
N LYS A 110 -4.14 35.36 5.14
CA LYS A 110 -2.84 35.95 4.78
C LYS A 110 -2.25 35.24 3.57
N ASP A 111 -2.42 35.84 2.40
CA ASP A 111 -1.98 35.22 1.14
C ASP A 111 -0.56 35.60 0.70
N ASP A 112 0.12 36.47 1.51
CA ASP A 112 1.48 36.91 1.24
C ASP A 112 2.50 35.76 1.36
N GLU A 113 3.53 35.77 0.54
CA GLU A 113 4.58 34.75 0.47
C GLU A 113 5.31 34.56 1.82
N THR A 114 5.52 35.69 2.54
CA THR A 114 6.19 35.66 3.84
C THR A 114 5.36 34.95 4.90
N SER A 115 4.04 35.11 4.92
CA SER A 115 3.14 34.39 5.82
C SER A 115 3.07 32.92 5.50
N LYS A 116 3.04 32.53 4.22
CA LYS A 116 3.12 31.12 3.79
C LYS A 116 4.43 30.44 4.22
N GLN A 117 5.55 31.16 4.11
CA GLN A 117 6.85 30.64 4.56
C GLN A 117 6.89 30.46 6.09
N ARG A 118 6.39 31.45 6.85
CA ARG A 118 6.31 31.38 8.32
C ARG A 118 5.42 30.23 8.76
N MET A 119 4.24 30.06 8.17
CA MET A 119 3.35 28.94 8.45
C MET A 119 4.04 27.59 8.19
N SER A 120 4.77 27.46 7.09
CA SER A 120 5.54 26.25 6.77
C SER A 120 6.64 25.98 7.80
N MET A 121 7.36 27.02 8.26
CA MET A 121 8.40 26.87 9.28
C MET A 121 7.82 26.50 10.65
N GLU A 122 6.73 27.14 11.09
CA GLU A 122 6.06 26.79 12.35
C GLU A 122 5.52 25.37 12.31
N THR A 123 4.93 24.94 11.19
CA THR A 123 4.47 23.57 10.97
C THR A 123 5.62 22.58 11.06
N MET A 124 6.77 22.89 10.44
CA MET A 124 7.96 22.02 10.51
C MET A 124 8.53 21.94 11.93
N GLN A 125 8.56 23.06 12.67
CA GLN A 125 8.98 23.07 14.08
C GLN A 125 8.04 22.24 14.94
N LEU A 126 6.73 22.32 14.69
CA LEU A 126 5.72 21.53 15.35
C LEU A 126 5.95 20.04 15.11
N TYR A 127 6.19 19.62 13.87
CA TYR A 127 6.50 18.22 13.55
C TYR A 127 7.79 17.75 14.26
N LYS A 128 8.83 18.57 14.29
CA LYS A 128 10.07 18.24 15.02
C LYS A 128 9.83 18.09 16.52
N LYS A 129 9.01 18.96 17.13
CA LYS A 129 8.62 18.90 18.56
C LYS A 129 7.99 17.54 18.91
N TYR A 130 7.14 17.01 18.02
CA TYR A 130 6.44 15.73 18.19
C TYR A 130 7.27 14.53 17.70
N GLY A 131 8.48 14.76 17.18
CA GLY A 131 9.31 13.71 16.60
C GLY A 131 8.68 13.06 15.38
N ILE A 132 7.94 13.86 14.60
CA ILE A 132 7.39 13.47 13.31
C ILE A 132 8.47 13.83 12.28
N GLY A 133 9.25 12.83 11.88
CA GLY A 133 10.27 13.00 10.85
C GLY A 133 9.68 12.87 9.43
N LEU A 134 10.50 13.18 8.43
CA LEU A 134 10.17 12.98 7.01
C LEU A 134 9.84 11.52 6.65
N GLY A 135 10.20 10.55 7.52
CA GLY A 135 9.93 9.14 7.32
C GLY A 135 8.44 8.77 7.16
N GLY A 136 7.50 9.62 7.61
CA GLY A 136 6.06 9.38 7.40
C GLY A 136 5.62 9.54 5.96
N CYS A 137 6.23 10.47 5.24
CA CYS A 137 5.96 10.68 3.81
C CYS A 137 6.61 9.58 2.94
N LEU A 138 7.64 8.88 3.48
CA LEU A 138 8.35 7.81 2.78
C LEU A 138 7.65 6.45 2.88
N MET A 139 6.60 6.35 3.68
CA MET A 139 5.92 5.08 3.95
C MET A 139 5.31 4.40 2.71
N PRO A 140 4.64 5.12 1.79
CA PRO A 140 4.18 4.53 0.53
C PRO A 140 5.33 3.98 -0.31
N PHE A 141 6.53 4.58 -0.21
CA PHE A 141 7.71 4.14 -0.96
C PHE A 141 8.29 2.82 -0.46
N ILE A 142 8.05 2.44 0.80
CA ILE A 142 8.45 1.13 1.34
C ILE A 142 7.57 0.02 0.76
N GLN A 143 6.30 0.30 0.49
CA GLN A 143 5.38 -0.65 -0.12
C GLN A 143 5.73 -0.95 -1.58
N MET A 144 6.31 0.01 -2.31
CA MET A 144 6.60 -0.13 -3.74
C MET A 144 7.59 -1.28 -4.05
N PRO A 145 8.74 -1.43 -3.38
CA PRO A 145 9.64 -2.55 -3.61
C PRO A 145 8.98 -3.91 -3.40
N LEU A 146 8.19 -4.06 -2.33
CA LEU A 146 7.45 -5.28 -2.05
C LEU A 146 6.45 -5.58 -3.17
N PHE A 147 5.70 -4.57 -3.60
CA PHE A 147 4.74 -4.71 -4.68
C PHE A 147 5.42 -5.09 -5.99
N ILE A 148 6.48 -4.38 -6.39
CA ILE A 148 7.23 -4.66 -7.63
C ILE A 148 7.80 -6.08 -7.59
N GLY A 149 8.37 -6.50 -6.46
CA GLY A 149 8.90 -7.85 -6.29
C GLY A 149 7.84 -8.92 -6.49
N PHE A 150 6.68 -8.82 -5.83
CA PHE A 150 5.58 -9.76 -6.01
C PHE A 150 4.99 -9.71 -7.42
N TYR A 151 4.70 -8.51 -7.93
CA TYR A 151 4.11 -8.33 -9.26
C TYR A 151 4.96 -8.98 -10.35
N ARG A 152 6.26 -8.66 -10.41
CA ARG A 152 7.17 -9.21 -11.40
C ARG A 152 7.41 -10.71 -11.21
N THR A 153 7.48 -11.18 -9.96
CA THR A 153 7.62 -12.62 -9.69
C THR A 153 6.40 -13.39 -10.19
N ILE A 154 5.18 -12.93 -9.86
CA ILE A 154 3.93 -13.57 -10.29
C ILE A 154 3.79 -13.50 -11.81
N SER A 155 4.08 -12.36 -12.44
CA SER A 155 3.98 -12.18 -13.89
C SER A 155 4.96 -13.05 -14.68
N ARG A 156 6.15 -13.34 -14.13
CA ARG A 156 7.18 -14.19 -14.74
C ARG A 156 7.03 -15.67 -14.40
N MET A 157 6.13 -16.02 -13.50
CA MET A 157 5.94 -17.40 -13.05
C MET A 157 5.47 -18.35 -14.16
N PRO A 158 4.54 -17.97 -15.08
CA PRO A 158 4.12 -18.86 -16.17
C PRO A 158 5.30 -19.34 -17.02
N TYR A 159 6.23 -18.45 -17.30
CA TYR A 159 7.43 -18.74 -18.11
C TYR A 159 8.45 -19.58 -17.33
N SER A 160 8.57 -19.32 -16.02
CA SER A 160 9.46 -20.08 -15.14
C SER A 160 8.98 -21.54 -14.95
N ILE A 161 7.66 -21.77 -14.91
CA ILE A 161 7.09 -23.13 -14.80
C ILE A 161 7.30 -23.92 -16.09
N LYS A 162 7.23 -23.27 -17.26
CA LYS A 162 7.44 -23.90 -18.55
C LYS A 162 8.89 -24.25 -18.84
N GLU A 163 9.82 -23.50 -18.28
CA GLU A 163 11.24 -23.73 -18.53
C GLU A 163 11.72 -24.98 -17.79
N ALA A 164 12.11 -25.99 -18.55
CA ALA A 164 12.60 -27.23 -17.98
C ALA A 164 13.83 -27.01 -17.09
N GLY A 165 13.77 -27.48 -15.85
CA GLY A 165 14.86 -27.31 -14.88
C GLY A 165 14.95 -25.93 -14.23
N ASN A 166 13.99 -25.04 -14.48
CA ASN A 166 13.96 -23.74 -13.79
C ASN A 166 13.88 -23.94 -12.27
N TRP A 167 14.72 -23.21 -11.53
CA TRP A 167 14.91 -23.42 -10.09
C TRP A 167 13.64 -23.14 -9.25
N ILE A 168 12.81 -22.19 -9.67
CA ILE A 168 11.55 -21.86 -8.96
C ILE A 168 10.35 -22.57 -9.60
N GLY A 169 10.28 -22.60 -10.94
CA GLY A 169 9.14 -23.16 -11.65
C GLY A 169 8.96 -24.66 -11.40
N SER A 170 10.06 -25.41 -11.27
CA SER A 170 10.06 -26.84 -11.00
C SER A 170 9.45 -27.28 -9.66
N VAL A 171 9.26 -26.32 -8.74
CA VAL A 171 8.64 -26.59 -7.43
C VAL A 171 7.13 -26.78 -7.55
N PHE A 172 6.48 -26.12 -8.52
CA PHE A 172 5.03 -26.05 -8.59
C PHE A 172 4.44 -27.18 -9.42
N LYS A 173 3.64 -28.02 -8.75
CA LYS A 173 2.92 -29.17 -9.36
C LYS A 173 1.52 -28.76 -9.82
N THR A 174 0.92 -27.76 -9.19
CA THR A 174 -0.38 -27.22 -9.55
C THR A 174 -0.43 -25.71 -9.38
N THR A 175 -1.04 -25.05 -10.34
CA THR A 175 -1.20 -23.59 -10.39
C THR A 175 -2.67 -23.18 -10.21
N GLN A 176 -3.57 -24.16 -10.16
CA GLN A 176 -5.01 -23.92 -10.15
C GLN A 176 -5.63 -24.03 -8.76
N ILE A 177 -6.65 -23.23 -8.54
CA ILE A 177 -7.58 -23.34 -7.42
C ILE A 177 -9.01 -23.02 -7.92
N PHE A 178 -9.98 -23.86 -7.60
CA PHE A 178 -11.38 -23.74 -8.05
C PHE A 178 -11.54 -23.57 -9.58
N GLY A 179 -10.67 -24.21 -10.36
CA GLY A 179 -10.70 -24.12 -11.82
C GLY A 179 -10.15 -22.79 -12.39
N ILE A 180 -9.54 -21.96 -11.55
CA ILE A 180 -8.88 -20.71 -11.94
C ILE A 180 -7.38 -20.93 -11.85
N ASP A 181 -6.67 -20.66 -12.95
CA ASP A 181 -5.21 -20.75 -12.97
C ASP A 181 -4.59 -19.42 -12.49
N MET A 182 -3.79 -19.50 -11.41
CA MET A 182 -3.22 -18.33 -10.76
C MET A 182 -2.08 -17.67 -11.54
N VAL A 183 -1.53 -18.34 -12.55
CA VAL A 183 -0.48 -17.77 -13.40
C VAL A 183 -1.03 -17.05 -14.62
N LEU A 184 -2.28 -17.28 -15.00
CA LEU A 184 -2.91 -16.72 -16.19
C LEU A 184 -3.67 -15.42 -15.92
N GLN A 185 -3.76 -14.59 -16.96
CA GLN A 185 -4.63 -13.40 -17.01
C GLN A 185 -6.05 -13.82 -17.42
N GLN A 186 -6.98 -12.87 -17.38
CA GLN A 186 -8.41 -13.09 -17.66
C GLN A 186 -8.70 -13.65 -19.05
N ASN A 187 -7.92 -13.26 -20.06
CA ASN A 187 -8.08 -13.64 -21.46
C ASN A 187 -7.04 -14.66 -21.92
N GLN A 188 -6.45 -15.40 -21.00
CA GLN A 188 -5.43 -16.41 -21.29
C GLN A 188 -5.93 -17.80 -20.94
N GLY A 189 -5.41 -18.78 -21.67
CA GLY A 189 -5.60 -20.21 -21.44
C GLY A 189 -4.35 -20.97 -21.83
N PHE A 190 -4.31 -22.29 -21.57
CA PHE A 190 -3.29 -23.19 -22.10
C PHE A 190 -3.88 -24.01 -23.25
N ASN A 191 -3.12 -24.18 -24.33
CA ASN A 191 -3.43 -25.16 -25.38
C ASN A 191 -2.98 -26.57 -24.96
N GLU A 192 -3.21 -27.56 -25.81
CA GLU A 192 -2.83 -28.96 -25.57
C GLU A 192 -1.30 -29.13 -25.37
N LEU A 193 -0.49 -28.24 -25.95
CA LEU A 193 0.96 -28.22 -25.81
C LEU A 193 1.42 -27.44 -24.55
N GLY A 194 0.48 -26.95 -23.72
CA GLY A 194 0.77 -26.15 -22.56
C GLY A 194 1.23 -24.73 -22.85
N GLU A 195 1.04 -24.21 -24.08
CA GLU A 195 1.38 -22.82 -24.41
C GLU A 195 0.27 -21.86 -24.01
N ILE A 196 0.65 -20.64 -23.61
CA ILE A 196 -0.30 -19.60 -23.29
C ILE A 196 -0.92 -19.07 -24.59
N ILE A 197 -2.24 -19.20 -24.70
CA ILE A 197 -3.04 -18.71 -25.82
C ILE A 197 -4.07 -17.68 -25.35
N GLU A 198 -4.49 -16.83 -26.27
CA GLU A 198 -5.62 -15.95 -26.01
C GLU A 198 -6.94 -16.73 -26.05
N ALA A 199 -7.69 -16.64 -24.96
CA ALA A 199 -9.01 -17.23 -24.85
C ALA A 199 -10.08 -16.18 -25.18
N THR A 200 -10.95 -16.49 -26.12
CA THR A 200 -12.07 -15.65 -26.53
C THR A 200 -13.34 -16.00 -25.73
N GLY A 201 -14.18 -15.00 -25.46
CA GLY A 201 -15.46 -15.17 -24.76
C GLY A 201 -15.33 -15.21 -23.24
N TRP A 202 -16.39 -15.70 -22.57
CA TRP A 202 -16.46 -15.85 -21.13
C TRP A 202 -16.01 -17.23 -20.70
N THR A 203 -14.76 -17.33 -20.27
CA THR A 203 -14.17 -18.57 -19.75
C THR A 203 -14.25 -18.60 -18.22
N ASN A 204 -14.07 -19.79 -17.61
CA ASN A 204 -13.96 -19.93 -16.15
C ASN A 204 -12.80 -19.07 -15.59
N GLN A 205 -11.69 -18.96 -16.34
CA GLN A 205 -10.58 -18.09 -16.00
C GLN A 205 -11.01 -16.64 -15.91
N LYS A 206 -11.72 -16.14 -16.92
CA LYS A 206 -12.20 -14.75 -16.98
C LYS A 206 -13.16 -14.44 -15.84
N ILE A 207 -14.11 -15.34 -15.57
CA ILE A 207 -15.06 -15.21 -14.45
C ILE A 207 -14.29 -15.23 -13.12
N GLY A 208 -13.34 -16.13 -12.97
CA GLY A 208 -12.53 -16.24 -11.76
C GLY A 208 -11.69 -15.01 -11.47
N VAL A 209 -11.04 -14.42 -12.48
CA VAL A 209 -10.30 -13.16 -12.33
C VAL A 209 -11.24 -11.99 -11.99
N LEU A 210 -12.46 -11.97 -12.58
CA LEU A 210 -13.47 -10.97 -12.23
C LEU A 210 -13.89 -11.07 -10.77
N VAL A 211 -14.16 -12.28 -10.29
CA VAL A 211 -14.50 -12.53 -8.88
C VAL A 211 -13.36 -12.08 -7.97
N LEU A 212 -12.12 -12.41 -8.30
CA LEU A 212 -10.94 -11.95 -7.53
C LEU A 212 -10.81 -10.43 -7.54
N ALA A 213 -11.01 -9.76 -8.67
CA ALA A 213 -10.98 -8.30 -8.77
C ALA A 213 -12.05 -7.64 -7.90
N ILE A 214 -13.27 -8.19 -7.91
CA ILE A 214 -14.37 -7.73 -7.04
C ILE A 214 -14.02 -7.95 -5.57
N LEU A 215 -13.47 -9.12 -5.20
CA LEU A 215 -13.03 -9.41 -3.83
C LEU A 215 -11.92 -8.46 -3.36
N VAL A 216 -10.96 -8.12 -4.23
CA VAL A 216 -9.95 -7.09 -3.94
C VAL A 216 -10.63 -5.75 -3.65
N GLY A 217 -11.59 -5.33 -4.47
CA GLY A 217 -12.34 -4.10 -4.26
C GLY A 217 -13.09 -4.10 -2.92
N ILE A 218 -13.83 -5.17 -2.63
CA ILE A 218 -14.58 -5.32 -1.38
C ILE A 218 -13.65 -5.29 -0.16
N THR A 219 -12.58 -6.08 -0.16
CA THR A 219 -11.63 -6.13 0.97
C THR A 219 -10.90 -4.81 1.15
N GLN A 220 -10.59 -4.10 0.08
CA GLN A 220 -9.99 -2.77 0.12
C GLN A 220 -10.96 -1.73 0.71
N LEU A 221 -12.23 -1.73 0.27
CA LEU A 221 -13.25 -0.84 0.80
C LEU A 221 -13.51 -1.09 2.29
N ILE A 222 -13.60 -2.35 2.71
CA ILE A 222 -13.73 -2.72 4.12
C ILE A 222 -12.55 -2.16 4.93
N SER A 223 -11.31 -2.32 4.45
CA SER A 223 -10.12 -1.76 5.09
C SER A 223 -10.18 -0.24 5.23
N ILE A 224 -10.61 0.47 4.19
CA ILE A 224 -10.76 1.93 4.20
C ILE A 224 -11.84 2.36 5.20
N ILE A 225 -13.01 1.72 5.17
CA ILE A 225 -14.13 2.05 6.07
C ILE A 225 -13.73 1.82 7.52
N LEU A 226 -13.15 0.66 7.84
CA LEU A 226 -12.69 0.35 9.19
C LEU A 226 -11.61 1.33 9.66
N SER A 227 -10.67 1.70 8.81
CA SER A 227 -9.65 2.69 9.12
C SER A 227 -10.26 4.06 9.41
N ASN A 228 -11.21 4.52 8.59
CA ASN A 228 -11.90 5.80 8.77
C ASN A 228 -12.74 5.82 10.06
N MET A 229 -13.48 4.75 10.35
CA MET A 229 -14.26 4.64 11.60
C MET A 229 -13.36 4.73 12.85
N ARG A 230 -12.21 4.08 12.78
CA ARG A 230 -11.23 4.08 13.88
C ARG A 230 -10.63 5.47 14.08
N GLN A 231 -10.22 6.13 13.00
CA GLN A 231 -9.69 7.50 13.07
C GLN A 231 -10.73 8.46 13.66
N LYS A 232 -11.99 8.34 13.25
CA LYS A 232 -13.08 9.15 13.79
C LYS A 232 -13.26 8.93 15.28
N LYS A 233 -13.34 7.68 15.74
CA LYS A 233 -13.44 7.33 17.17
C LYS A 233 -12.26 7.86 17.99
N GLN A 234 -11.04 7.79 17.45
CA GLN A 234 -9.86 8.33 18.12
C GLN A 234 -9.91 9.86 18.23
N GLN A 235 -10.37 10.55 17.18
CA GLN A 235 -10.58 12.01 17.22
C GLN A 235 -11.64 12.41 18.24
N GLU A 236 -12.76 11.72 18.28
CA GLU A 236 -13.84 11.94 19.27
C GLU A 236 -13.32 11.76 20.70
N ASN A 237 -12.57 10.70 20.97
CA ASN A 237 -11.96 10.46 22.29
C ASN A 237 -10.93 11.54 22.67
N GLN A 238 -10.28 12.21 21.71
CA GLN A 238 -9.34 13.29 22.01
C GLN A 238 -10.00 14.60 22.42
N VAL A 239 -11.22 14.82 21.97
CA VAL A 239 -12.01 16.02 22.28
C VAL A 239 -13.16 15.79 23.24
N SER A 240 -13.31 14.55 23.78
CA SER A 240 -14.36 14.20 24.73
C SER A 240 -14.37 15.08 25.97
N ASP A 241 -13.17 15.40 26.49
CA ASP A 241 -12.97 16.22 27.68
C ASP A 241 -13.11 17.74 27.43
N ILE A 242 -13.25 18.12 26.15
CA ILE A 242 -13.39 19.54 25.76
C ILE A 242 -14.86 19.85 25.54
N PRO A 243 -15.46 20.84 26.27
CA PRO A 243 -16.83 21.29 26.04
C PRO A 243 -17.07 21.62 24.56
N GLU A 244 -18.24 21.32 24.05
CA GLU A 244 -18.55 21.38 22.61
C GLU A 244 -18.27 22.79 22.00
N TYR A 245 -18.56 23.86 22.75
CA TYR A 245 -18.30 25.23 22.34
C TYR A 245 -16.81 25.61 22.24
N ARG A 246 -15.91 24.83 22.87
CA ARG A 246 -14.45 25.01 22.81
C ARG A 246 -13.76 24.05 21.81
N ARG A 247 -14.51 23.10 21.24
CA ARG A 247 -13.94 22.17 20.28
C ARG A 247 -13.47 22.92 19.04
N PRO A 248 -12.26 22.68 18.56
CA PRO A 248 -11.76 23.33 17.35
C PRO A 248 -12.63 22.92 16.15
N LYS A 249 -13.18 23.91 15.45
CA LYS A 249 -13.87 23.67 14.17
C LYS A 249 -12.83 23.53 13.08
N GLN A 250 -12.97 22.51 12.26
CA GLN A 250 -12.08 22.32 11.12
C GLN A 250 -12.18 23.50 10.14
N THR A 251 -11.03 24.02 9.71
CA THR A 251 -10.98 25.07 8.69
C THR A 251 -11.46 24.52 7.35
N GLU A 252 -11.93 25.39 6.45
CA GLU A 252 -12.37 24.99 5.10
C GLU A 252 -11.27 24.24 4.36
N GLN A 253 -10.02 24.69 4.48
CA GLN A 253 -8.86 24.03 3.87
C GLN A 253 -8.64 22.59 4.40
N GLN A 254 -8.86 22.36 5.69
CA GLN A 254 -8.78 21.01 6.29
C GLN A 254 -9.89 20.11 5.78
N GLN A 255 -11.12 20.65 5.67
CA GLN A 255 -12.26 19.90 5.14
C GLN A 255 -12.02 19.53 3.67
N MET A 256 -11.50 20.46 2.85
CA MET A 256 -11.13 20.18 1.47
C MET A 256 -10.02 19.11 1.37
N THR A 257 -8.98 19.22 2.20
CA THR A 257 -7.90 18.24 2.23
C THR A 257 -8.43 16.84 2.63
N ALA A 258 -9.31 16.78 3.63
CA ALA A 258 -9.92 15.52 4.07
C ALA A 258 -10.84 14.92 2.97
N LYS A 259 -11.61 15.75 2.26
CA LYS A 259 -12.43 15.29 1.12
C LYS A 259 -11.55 14.78 -0.02
N THR A 260 -10.50 15.51 -0.38
CA THR A 260 -9.54 15.10 -1.43
C THR A 260 -8.85 13.79 -1.07
N MET A 261 -8.41 13.64 0.18
CA MET A 261 -7.80 12.41 0.68
C MET A 261 -8.76 11.22 0.57
N LYS A 262 -10.02 11.39 1.00
CA LYS A 262 -11.05 10.35 0.86
C LYS A 262 -11.28 9.99 -0.60
N PHE A 263 -11.45 10.99 -1.47
CA PHE A 263 -11.62 10.74 -2.90
C PHE A 263 -10.44 9.94 -3.47
N MET A 264 -9.20 10.34 -3.14
CA MET A 264 -8.00 9.64 -3.60
C MET A 264 -7.96 8.17 -3.14
N LEU A 265 -8.37 7.88 -1.89
CA LEU A 265 -8.42 6.51 -1.37
C LEU A 265 -9.44 5.64 -2.11
N TYR A 266 -10.64 6.16 -2.39
CA TYR A 266 -11.65 5.42 -3.16
C TYR A 266 -11.26 5.26 -4.62
N PHE A 267 -10.68 6.30 -5.22
CA PHE A 267 -10.16 6.23 -6.59
C PHE A 267 -9.05 5.20 -6.71
N MET A 268 -8.13 5.14 -5.75
CA MET A 268 -7.09 4.13 -5.70
C MET A 268 -7.66 2.71 -5.58
N ALA A 269 -8.72 2.52 -4.77
CA ALA A 269 -9.39 1.23 -4.68
C ALA A 269 -10.01 0.80 -6.02
N PHE A 270 -10.63 1.73 -6.74
CA PHE A 270 -11.16 1.49 -8.08
C PHE A 270 -10.04 1.12 -9.08
N MET A 271 -8.96 1.90 -9.09
CA MET A 271 -7.80 1.62 -9.95
C MET A 271 -7.18 0.23 -9.65
N MET A 272 -7.18 -0.19 -8.39
CA MET A 272 -6.71 -1.53 -8.01
C MET A 272 -7.56 -2.65 -8.61
N VAL A 273 -8.89 -2.50 -8.60
CA VAL A 273 -9.80 -3.47 -9.24
C VAL A 273 -9.50 -3.60 -10.73
N MET A 274 -9.33 -2.45 -11.42
CA MET A 274 -8.99 -2.43 -12.85
C MET A 274 -7.62 -3.05 -13.13
N PHE A 275 -6.66 -2.83 -12.24
CA PHE A 275 -5.32 -3.40 -12.39
C PHE A 275 -5.33 -4.92 -12.19
N VAL A 276 -6.04 -5.44 -11.17
CA VAL A 276 -6.19 -6.88 -10.94
C VAL A 276 -6.89 -7.55 -12.11
N TRP A 277 -7.92 -6.91 -12.66
CA TRP A 277 -8.63 -7.40 -13.84
C TRP A 277 -7.71 -7.66 -15.04
N GLN A 278 -6.65 -6.85 -15.20
CA GLN A 278 -5.69 -6.97 -16.30
C GLN A 278 -4.45 -7.79 -15.96
N SER A 279 -4.33 -8.26 -14.72
CA SER A 279 -3.16 -8.97 -14.22
C SER A 279 -3.40 -10.48 -14.10
N ALA A 280 -2.34 -11.24 -13.84
CA ALA A 280 -2.46 -12.65 -13.50
C ALA A 280 -3.31 -12.84 -12.23
N ALA A 281 -4.16 -13.88 -12.21
CA ALA A 281 -5.08 -14.16 -11.10
C ALA A 281 -4.38 -14.24 -9.73
N GLY A 282 -3.16 -14.75 -9.69
CA GLY A 282 -2.34 -14.84 -8.48
C GLY A 282 -2.07 -13.50 -7.81
N LEU A 283 -2.01 -12.41 -8.59
CA LEU A 283 -1.86 -11.07 -8.03
C LEU A 283 -3.13 -10.62 -7.28
N GLY A 284 -4.31 -10.97 -7.81
CA GLY A 284 -5.59 -10.75 -7.13
C GLY A 284 -5.63 -11.49 -5.78
N LEU A 285 -5.21 -12.76 -5.76
CA LEU A 285 -5.12 -13.55 -4.55
C LEU A 285 -4.15 -12.92 -3.53
N TYR A 286 -2.97 -12.49 -3.97
CA TYR A 286 -2.01 -11.76 -3.15
C TYR A 286 -2.64 -10.52 -2.48
N TRP A 287 -3.43 -9.73 -3.21
CA TRP A 287 -4.08 -8.54 -2.65
C TRP A 287 -5.20 -8.85 -1.68
N VAL A 288 -6.06 -9.83 -1.99
CA VAL A 288 -7.12 -10.24 -1.06
C VAL A 288 -6.53 -10.65 0.27
N VAL A 289 -5.55 -11.56 0.26
CA VAL A 289 -4.85 -12.05 1.47
C VAL A 289 -4.15 -10.88 2.17
N GLY A 290 -3.48 -10.02 1.41
CA GLY A 290 -2.79 -8.83 1.91
C GLY A 290 -3.73 -7.84 2.60
N ASN A 291 -4.90 -7.55 2.05
CA ASN A 291 -5.90 -6.65 2.62
C ASN A 291 -6.48 -7.21 3.92
N ILE A 292 -6.83 -8.51 3.94
CA ILE A 292 -7.33 -9.19 5.14
C ILE A 292 -6.28 -9.12 6.26
N TYR A 293 -5.04 -9.49 5.94
CA TYR A 293 -3.93 -9.45 6.90
C TYR A 293 -3.67 -8.04 7.43
N SER A 294 -3.64 -7.02 6.57
CA SER A 294 -3.43 -5.62 6.98
C SER A 294 -4.55 -5.12 7.88
N THR A 295 -5.79 -5.51 7.62
CA THR A 295 -6.94 -5.16 8.43
C THR A 295 -6.83 -5.79 9.82
N PHE A 296 -6.45 -7.06 9.90
CA PHE A 296 -6.18 -7.78 11.14
C PHE A 296 -5.00 -7.17 11.90
N GLN A 297 -3.88 -6.89 11.22
CA GLN A 297 -2.71 -6.24 11.79
C GLN A 297 -3.02 -4.86 12.36
N SER A 298 -3.83 -4.07 11.65
CA SER A 298 -4.28 -2.76 12.11
C SER A 298 -5.18 -2.88 13.34
N TRP A 299 -6.01 -3.92 13.41
CA TRP A 299 -6.83 -4.19 14.59
C TRP A 299 -5.99 -4.56 15.80
N LEU A 300 -5.03 -5.46 15.66
CA LEU A 300 -4.09 -5.82 16.74
C LEU A 300 -3.24 -4.62 17.19
N GLY A 301 -2.79 -3.79 16.26
CA GLY A 301 -1.99 -2.60 16.55
C GLY A 301 -2.72 -1.56 17.41
N GLN A 302 -4.06 -1.62 17.46
CA GLN A 302 -4.88 -0.72 18.30
C GLN A 302 -4.97 -1.18 19.75
N VAL A 303 -4.80 -2.47 20.00
CA VAL A 303 -4.74 -3.00 21.38
C VAL A 303 -3.51 -2.38 22.03
N GLY A 304 -3.75 -1.42 22.93
CA GLY A 304 -2.69 -0.65 23.59
C GLY A 304 -2.42 0.75 23.01
N THR A 305 -3.10 1.14 21.92
CA THR A 305 -3.01 2.50 21.36
C THR A 305 -3.37 3.58 22.38
N GLU A 306 -4.43 3.38 23.16
CA GLU A 306 -4.83 4.31 24.22
C GLU A 306 -3.75 4.49 25.28
N LYS A 307 -3.16 3.39 25.75
CA LYS A 307 -2.02 3.44 26.69
C LYS A 307 -0.79 4.13 26.09
N ARG A 308 -0.53 3.94 24.79
CA ARG A 308 0.56 4.62 24.07
C ARG A 308 0.29 6.12 23.91
N LEU A 309 -0.92 6.50 23.55
CA LEU A 309 -1.37 7.90 23.47
C LEU A 309 -1.22 8.60 24.80
N GLU A 310 -1.67 7.98 25.90
CA GLU A 310 -1.53 8.53 27.25
C GLU A 310 -0.07 8.72 27.67
N LYS A 311 0.79 7.74 27.37
CA LYS A 311 2.24 7.86 27.61
C LYS A 311 2.85 9.00 26.79
N LEU A 312 2.46 9.16 25.54
CA LEU A 312 2.95 10.25 24.69
C LEU A 312 2.47 11.61 25.20
N ARG A 313 1.22 11.73 25.61
CA ARG A 313 0.67 12.96 26.24
C ARG A 313 1.41 13.32 27.52
N LYS A 314 1.62 12.37 28.46
CA LYS A 314 2.39 12.59 29.70
C LYS A 314 3.81 13.03 29.41
N LYS A 315 4.49 12.41 28.43
CA LYS A 315 5.85 12.79 28.03
C LYS A 315 5.93 14.21 27.48
N GLN A 316 4.88 14.67 26.79
CA GLN A 316 4.83 16.04 26.23
C GLN A 316 4.52 17.08 27.32
N MET A 317 3.58 16.79 28.22
CA MET A 317 3.31 17.67 29.36
C MET A 317 4.53 17.87 30.24
N ASN A 318 5.32 16.82 30.46
CA ASN A 318 6.57 16.94 31.20
C ASN A 318 7.65 17.74 30.46
N LYS A 319 7.73 17.63 29.12
CA LYS A 319 8.64 18.48 28.32
C LYS A 319 8.23 19.95 28.30
N GLY A 320 6.94 20.26 28.30
CA GLY A 320 6.44 21.62 28.34
C GLY A 320 6.48 22.29 29.74
N ARG A 321 6.74 21.50 30.81
CA ARG A 321 6.97 22.03 32.18
C ARG A 321 8.45 22.34 32.47
N ILE A 322 9.37 21.89 31.61
CA ILE A 322 10.83 22.05 31.77
C ILE A 322 11.34 23.22 30.87
N GLN A 323 10.47 23.81 30.05
CA GLN A 323 10.72 25.07 29.33
C GLN A 323 9.92 26.24 29.93
#